data_c12e17ec4e506db624b8b01e57dd7747
#
_entry.id   c12e17ec4e506db624b8b01e57dd7747
#
_cell.length_a   1.000
_cell.length_b   1.000
_cell.length_c   1.000
_cell.angle_alpha   90.00
_cell.angle_beta   90.00
_cell.angle_gamma   90.00
#
_symmetry.space_group_name_H-M   'P 1'
#
loop_
_entity.id
_entity.type
_entity.pdbx_description
1 polymer ?
#
loop_
_entity_poly.entity_id
_entity_poly.type
_entity_poly.pdbx_seq_one_letter_code
_entity_poly.pdbx_strand_id
1 'polypeptide(L)'
;MRMTSSMAALCVLLLAQPLLAQGWTEYENRVDRFTVPAPGEPKVETITWDSEYGAKFPGRVYRWEQGRTRYSVTVVDYSDAERIHSELGHIAYQGGPGYWTIDIMASIDYAAMLYRQKPGVKVTYDAWHYIERVTGHELQLTNSDDSRSYVGIYLHENRLYVLDATAARNEAPPIIFQQSFGFLDAEGKPVQYRDFYFNRLPPPRLKRP
;
A
#
# COMPACT_ATOMS: atom_id res chain seq x y z
N MET A 1 -20.48 78.79 -3.57
CA MET A 1 -19.23 77.98 -3.41
C MET A 1 -19.62 76.60 -2.89
N ARG A 2 -19.73 75.63 -3.77
CA ARG A 2 -20.12 74.25 -3.41
C ARG A 2 -18.84 73.36 -3.44
N MET A 3 -18.46 72.90 -2.30
CA MET A 3 -17.38 71.90 -2.16
C MET A 3 -17.99 70.50 -2.35
N THR A 4 -17.59 69.83 -3.40
CA THR A 4 -17.91 68.42 -3.66
C THR A 4 -16.79 67.55 -3.05
N SER A 5 -17.12 66.82 -2.00
CA SER A 5 -16.22 65.80 -1.43
C SER A 5 -16.33 64.51 -2.23
N SER A 6 -15.25 64.14 -2.92
CA SER A 6 -15.12 62.85 -3.58
C SER A 6 -14.69 61.79 -2.55
N MET A 7 -15.56 60.86 -2.26
CA MET A 7 -15.28 59.66 -1.46
C MET A 7 -14.70 58.59 -2.38
N ALA A 8 -13.40 58.32 -2.29
CA ALA A 8 -12.73 57.24 -2.97
C ALA A 8 -13.01 55.93 -2.23
N ALA A 9 -13.82 55.08 -2.82
CA ALA A 9 -14.07 53.73 -2.33
C ALA A 9 -12.88 52.82 -2.70
N LEU A 10 -12.08 52.43 -1.71
CA LEU A 10 -10.99 51.48 -1.85
C LEU A 10 -11.59 50.06 -1.83
N CYS A 11 -11.81 49.44 -3.01
CA CYS A 11 -12.16 48.02 -3.15
C CYS A 11 -10.93 47.17 -2.85
N VAL A 12 -10.84 46.61 -1.63
CA VAL A 12 -9.90 45.56 -1.32
C VAL A 12 -10.40 44.26 -1.93
N LEU A 13 -9.86 43.91 -3.10
CA LEU A 13 -10.02 42.57 -3.68
C LEU A 13 -9.27 41.58 -2.81
N LEU A 14 -9.99 40.93 -1.88
CA LEU A 14 -9.53 39.68 -1.23
C LEU A 14 -9.43 38.63 -2.32
N LEU A 15 -8.22 38.39 -2.80
CA LEU A 15 -7.87 37.20 -3.56
C LEU A 15 -8.03 35.98 -2.62
N ALA A 16 -9.25 35.49 -2.54
CA ALA A 16 -9.51 34.15 -2.02
C ALA A 16 -8.83 33.19 -2.98
N GLN A 17 -7.61 32.76 -2.64
CA GLN A 17 -7.02 31.60 -3.30
C GLN A 17 -7.98 30.44 -3.06
N PRO A 18 -8.44 29.74 -4.12
CA PRO A 18 -9.16 28.49 -3.89
C PRO A 18 -8.19 27.58 -3.13
N LEU A 19 -8.47 27.29 -1.85
CA LEU A 19 -8.01 26.09 -1.23
C LEU A 19 -8.60 24.97 -2.11
N LEU A 20 -7.83 24.53 -3.09
CA LEU A 20 -8.10 23.28 -3.78
C LEU A 20 -8.12 22.27 -2.65
N ALA A 21 -9.32 21.89 -2.21
CA ALA A 21 -9.50 20.66 -1.48
C ALA A 21 -8.85 19.62 -2.36
N GLN A 22 -7.67 19.14 -2.00
CA GLN A 22 -7.01 18.06 -2.71
C GLN A 22 -7.96 16.87 -2.56
N GLY A 23 -8.86 16.74 -3.56
CA GLY A 23 -9.76 15.63 -3.67
C GLY A 23 -8.92 14.38 -3.85
N TRP A 24 -9.36 13.28 -3.28
CA TRP A 24 -8.77 11.99 -3.55
C TRP A 24 -8.88 11.69 -5.04
N THR A 25 -7.77 11.31 -5.64
CA THR A 25 -7.68 10.86 -7.03
C THR A 25 -7.09 9.48 -7.07
N GLU A 26 -7.39 8.72 -8.11
CA GLU A 26 -6.74 7.45 -8.31
C GLU A 26 -5.28 7.68 -8.70
N TYR A 27 -4.38 7.17 -7.86
CA TYR A 27 -2.95 7.11 -8.14
C TYR A 27 -2.65 5.78 -8.84
N GLU A 28 -2.04 5.84 -10.02
CA GLU A 28 -1.61 4.68 -10.81
C GLU A 28 -0.09 4.58 -10.83
N ASN A 29 0.45 3.39 -10.51
CA ASN A 29 1.87 3.10 -10.62
C ASN A 29 2.10 1.89 -11.51
N ARG A 30 2.60 2.13 -12.72
CA ARG A 30 2.88 1.06 -13.71
C ARG A 30 4.16 0.28 -13.41
N VAL A 31 5.13 0.87 -12.72
CA VAL A 31 6.40 0.20 -12.37
C VAL A 31 6.13 -0.89 -11.34
N ASP A 32 5.39 -0.53 -10.28
CA ASP A 32 5.02 -1.45 -9.20
C ASP A 32 3.63 -2.04 -9.34
N ARG A 33 2.93 -1.77 -10.46
CA ARG A 33 1.70 -2.41 -10.93
C ARG A 33 0.55 -2.35 -9.94
N PHE A 34 0.22 -1.15 -9.46
CA PHE A 34 -0.93 -0.96 -8.58
C PHE A 34 -1.66 0.36 -8.84
N THR A 35 -2.92 0.40 -8.40
CA THR A 35 -3.70 1.64 -8.23
C THR A 35 -4.21 1.76 -6.80
N VAL A 36 -4.36 2.99 -6.33
CA VAL A 36 -4.98 3.26 -5.03
C VAL A 36 -5.52 4.70 -5.03
N PRO A 37 -6.72 4.94 -4.49
CA PRO A 37 -7.17 6.31 -4.25
C PRO A 37 -6.27 6.97 -3.20
N ALA A 38 -5.75 8.16 -3.50
CA ALA A 38 -4.79 8.84 -2.64
C ALA A 38 -4.97 10.37 -2.68
N PRO A 39 -4.54 11.09 -1.64
CA PRO A 39 -4.57 12.55 -1.61
C PRO A 39 -3.36 13.15 -2.36
N GLY A 40 -3.38 13.06 -3.70
CA GLY A 40 -2.33 13.61 -4.58
C GLY A 40 -1.13 12.69 -4.79
N GLU A 41 0.02 13.29 -5.13
CA GLU A 41 1.25 12.55 -5.45
C GLU A 41 1.99 12.07 -4.19
N PRO A 42 2.56 10.84 -4.18
CA PRO A 42 3.29 10.32 -3.03
C PRO A 42 4.70 10.88 -2.92
N LYS A 43 5.24 10.87 -1.70
CA LYS A 43 6.68 10.82 -1.48
C LYS A 43 7.14 9.38 -1.63
N VAL A 44 8.11 9.13 -2.51
CA VAL A 44 8.61 7.78 -2.79
C VAL A 44 10.01 7.61 -2.21
N GLU A 45 10.20 6.50 -1.50
CA GLU A 45 11.47 6.11 -0.90
C GLU A 45 11.83 4.69 -1.33
N THR A 46 13.08 4.47 -1.73
CA THR A 46 13.62 3.13 -1.98
C THR A 46 14.08 2.51 -0.67
N ILE A 47 13.72 1.26 -0.44
CA ILE A 47 14.08 0.49 0.75
C ILE A 47 14.76 -0.83 0.37
N THR A 48 15.44 -1.42 1.35
CA THR A 48 15.83 -2.83 1.34
C THR A 48 14.96 -3.55 2.36
N TRP A 49 14.26 -4.58 1.92
CA TRP A 49 13.39 -5.42 2.75
C TRP A 49 14.16 -6.64 3.20
N ASP A 50 14.25 -6.82 4.52
CA ASP A 50 14.81 -8.05 5.10
C ASP A 50 13.68 -9.09 5.21
N SER A 51 13.82 -10.23 4.50
CA SER A 51 12.81 -11.29 4.53
C SER A 51 12.98 -12.20 5.75
N GLU A 52 11.97 -13.00 6.03
CA GLU A 52 11.99 -13.99 7.12
C GLU A 52 13.17 -14.97 7.00
N TYR A 53 13.56 -15.31 5.78
CA TYR A 53 14.62 -16.27 5.49
C TYR A 53 15.98 -15.62 5.23
N GLY A 54 16.17 -14.37 5.67
CA GLY A 54 17.46 -13.66 5.66
C GLY A 54 17.90 -13.15 4.29
N ALA A 55 17.03 -13.17 3.30
CA ALA A 55 17.29 -12.54 2.02
C ALA A 55 16.92 -11.05 2.04
N LYS A 56 17.57 -10.26 1.19
CA LYS A 56 17.35 -8.82 1.05
C LYS A 56 16.74 -8.53 -0.31
N PHE A 57 15.54 -7.97 -0.31
CA PHE A 57 14.81 -7.63 -1.52
C PHE A 57 14.70 -6.13 -1.73
N PRO A 58 14.76 -5.65 -2.98
CA PRO A 58 14.48 -4.25 -3.27
C PRO A 58 13.01 -3.95 -3.03
N GLY A 59 12.74 -2.74 -2.54
CA GLY A 59 11.37 -2.28 -2.34
C GLY A 59 11.26 -0.77 -2.45
N ARG A 60 10.02 -0.31 -2.53
CA ARG A 60 9.66 1.11 -2.52
C ARG A 60 8.51 1.35 -1.56
N VAL A 61 8.54 2.51 -0.90
CA VAL A 61 7.46 2.97 -0.03
C VAL A 61 6.91 4.27 -0.61
N TYR A 62 5.64 4.26 -0.91
CA TYR A 62 4.84 5.39 -1.36
C TYR A 62 4.11 5.95 -0.16
N ARG A 63 4.29 7.23 0.17
CA ARG A 63 3.70 7.86 1.37
C ARG A 63 2.87 9.07 1.03
N TRP A 64 1.71 9.18 1.66
CA TRP A 64 0.83 10.32 1.62
C TRP A 64 0.43 10.75 3.03
N GLU A 65 0.06 11.99 3.18
CA GLU A 65 -0.47 12.54 4.42
C GLU A 65 -1.67 13.43 4.11
N GLN A 66 -2.73 13.30 4.89
CA GLN A 66 -3.88 14.21 4.84
C GLN A 66 -4.35 14.50 6.26
N GLY A 67 -4.18 15.76 6.69
CA GLY A 67 -4.45 16.14 8.05
C GLY A 67 -3.54 15.38 9.04
N ARG A 68 -4.15 14.57 9.90
CA ARG A 68 -3.44 13.73 10.89
C ARG A 68 -3.43 12.25 10.53
N THR A 69 -3.88 11.92 9.33
CA THR A 69 -3.87 10.55 8.80
C THR A 69 -2.71 10.36 7.84
N ARG A 70 -2.01 9.26 7.99
CA ARG A 70 -0.89 8.85 7.13
C ARG A 70 -1.29 7.61 6.35
N TYR A 71 -0.85 7.56 5.10
CA TYR A 71 -1.11 6.46 4.20
C TYR A 71 0.20 6.00 3.58
N SER A 72 0.37 4.70 3.38
CA SER A 72 1.50 4.18 2.63
C SER A 72 1.15 2.91 1.89
N VAL A 73 1.83 2.73 0.75
CA VAL A 73 1.94 1.46 0.05
C VAL A 73 3.41 1.10 0.01
N THR A 74 3.77 -0.03 0.61
CA THR A 74 5.10 -0.63 0.47
C THR A 74 5.01 -1.73 -0.57
N VAL A 75 5.89 -1.70 -1.56
CA VAL A 75 6.01 -2.77 -2.56
C VAL A 75 7.39 -3.38 -2.45
N VAL A 76 7.45 -4.71 -2.26
CA VAL A 76 8.69 -5.48 -2.21
C VAL A 76 8.72 -6.41 -3.43
N ASP A 77 9.80 -6.38 -4.19
CA ASP A 77 9.94 -7.17 -5.41
C ASP A 77 10.73 -8.46 -5.14
N TYR A 78 10.01 -9.59 -5.15
CA TYR A 78 10.55 -10.95 -5.01
C TYR A 78 10.86 -11.62 -6.37
N SER A 79 10.82 -10.89 -7.49
CA SER A 79 10.99 -11.50 -8.81
C SER A 79 12.33 -12.23 -8.96
N ASP A 80 13.38 -11.74 -8.30
CA ASP A 80 14.73 -12.30 -8.32
C ASP A 80 15.03 -13.25 -7.14
N ALA A 81 14.00 -13.70 -6.41
CA ALA A 81 14.17 -14.45 -5.17
C ALA A 81 15.03 -15.71 -5.33
N GLU A 82 14.85 -16.45 -6.43
CA GLU A 82 15.64 -17.66 -6.71
C GLU A 82 17.14 -17.36 -6.82
N ARG A 83 17.51 -16.32 -7.57
CA ARG A 83 18.91 -15.90 -7.71
C ARG A 83 19.48 -15.43 -6.38
N ILE A 84 18.77 -14.57 -5.67
CA ILE A 84 19.20 -14.00 -4.38
C ILE A 84 19.45 -15.12 -3.35
N HIS A 85 18.52 -16.06 -3.20
CA HIS A 85 18.69 -17.20 -2.30
C HIS A 85 19.82 -18.13 -2.73
N SER A 86 20.01 -18.33 -4.04
CA SER A 86 21.11 -19.14 -4.56
C SER A 86 22.49 -18.52 -4.21
N GLU A 87 22.63 -17.20 -4.33
CA GLU A 87 23.84 -16.46 -3.95
C GLU A 87 24.13 -16.54 -2.43
N LEU A 88 23.08 -16.66 -1.61
CA LEU A 88 23.20 -16.88 -0.17
C LEU A 88 23.53 -18.34 0.21
N GLY A 89 23.64 -19.24 -0.77
CA GLY A 89 23.87 -20.67 -0.52
C GLY A 89 22.65 -21.40 0.05
N HIS A 90 21.48 -20.82 -0.05
CA HIS A 90 20.21 -21.43 0.35
C HIS A 90 19.77 -22.47 -0.69
N ILE A 91 20.37 -23.66 -0.61
CA ILE A 91 20.15 -24.76 -1.55
C ILE A 91 18.84 -25.48 -1.19
N ALA A 92 18.04 -25.80 -2.21
CA ALA A 92 16.86 -26.64 -2.03
C ALA A 92 17.22 -28.03 -1.51
N TYR A 93 16.43 -28.55 -0.57
CA TYR A 93 16.50 -29.96 -0.22
C TYR A 93 16.13 -30.82 -1.44
N GLN A 94 16.77 -31.97 -1.60
CA GLN A 94 16.42 -32.90 -2.67
C GLN A 94 14.92 -33.23 -2.63
N GLY A 95 14.17 -32.84 -3.68
CA GLY A 95 12.74 -33.06 -3.78
C GLY A 95 11.82 -32.10 -3.03
N GLY A 96 12.37 -31.05 -2.37
CA GLY A 96 11.58 -30.02 -1.70
C GLY A 96 11.52 -28.69 -2.46
N PRO A 97 10.61 -27.77 -2.09
CA PRO A 97 10.59 -26.41 -2.62
C PRO A 97 11.88 -25.69 -2.20
N GLY A 98 12.44 -24.88 -3.11
CA GLY A 98 13.58 -24.01 -2.78
C GLY A 98 13.23 -22.98 -1.69
N TYR A 99 14.22 -22.55 -0.91
CA TYR A 99 14.05 -21.50 0.11
C TYR A 99 13.32 -20.27 -0.44
N TRP A 100 13.63 -19.85 -1.66
CA TRP A 100 13.01 -18.74 -2.32
C TRP A 100 11.48 -18.89 -2.54
N THR A 101 11.01 -20.12 -2.78
CA THR A 101 9.56 -20.40 -2.89
C THR A 101 8.88 -20.24 -1.54
N ILE A 102 9.52 -20.76 -0.48
CA ILE A 102 8.99 -20.67 0.88
C ILE A 102 8.96 -19.22 1.34
N ASP A 103 10.03 -18.46 1.07
CA ASP A 103 10.14 -17.06 1.45
C ASP A 103 9.04 -16.20 0.77
N ILE A 104 8.82 -16.41 -0.53
CA ILE A 104 7.71 -15.75 -1.24
C ILE A 104 6.36 -16.12 -0.61
N MET A 105 6.12 -17.39 -0.32
CA MET A 105 4.85 -17.85 0.25
C MET A 105 4.63 -17.34 1.67
N ALA A 106 5.67 -17.23 2.48
CA ALA A 106 5.62 -16.75 3.85
C ALA A 106 5.52 -15.22 3.96
N SER A 107 5.77 -14.48 2.87
CA SER A 107 5.91 -13.02 2.88
C SER A 107 4.70 -12.27 3.46
N ILE A 108 3.47 -12.74 3.23
CA ILE A 108 2.24 -12.14 3.79
C ILE A 108 2.23 -12.31 5.31
N ASP A 109 2.44 -13.53 5.80
CA ASP A 109 2.40 -13.82 7.24
C ASP A 109 3.56 -13.14 7.98
N TYR A 110 4.73 -13.09 7.36
CA TYR A 110 5.88 -12.38 7.90
C TYR A 110 5.60 -10.87 8.03
N ALA A 111 5.08 -10.23 6.99
CA ALA A 111 4.71 -8.82 7.06
C ALA A 111 3.63 -8.57 8.13
N ALA A 112 2.62 -9.45 8.23
CA ALA A 112 1.60 -9.36 9.27
C ALA A 112 2.19 -9.53 10.68
N MET A 113 3.15 -10.44 10.86
CA MET A 113 3.87 -10.66 12.11
C MET A 113 4.61 -9.39 12.55
N LEU A 114 5.28 -8.68 11.63
CA LEU A 114 5.97 -7.43 11.94
C LEU A 114 5.03 -6.36 12.50
N TYR A 115 3.77 -6.32 12.05
CA TYR A 115 2.75 -5.44 12.61
C TYR A 115 2.27 -5.90 13.99
N ARG A 116 2.03 -7.21 14.17
CA ARG A 116 1.55 -7.77 15.46
C ARG A 116 2.57 -7.61 16.58
N GLN A 117 3.86 -7.59 16.27
CA GLN A 117 4.95 -7.51 17.23
C GLN A 117 5.40 -6.07 17.56
N LYS A 118 4.78 -5.03 16.96
CA LYS A 118 5.09 -3.65 17.32
C LYS A 118 4.82 -3.41 18.83
N PRO A 119 5.74 -2.78 19.56
CA PRO A 119 5.56 -2.54 20.98
C PRO A 119 4.27 -1.76 21.30
N GLY A 120 3.49 -2.26 22.26
CA GLY A 120 2.27 -1.59 22.74
C GLY A 120 1.08 -1.63 21.76
N VAL A 121 1.17 -2.39 20.68
CA VAL A 121 0.06 -2.59 19.75
C VAL A 121 -0.97 -3.58 20.31
N LYS A 122 -2.24 -3.25 20.13
CA LYS A 122 -3.36 -4.16 20.35
C LYS A 122 -4.00 -4.50 19.00
N VAL A 123 -3.98 -5.78 18.64
CA VAL A 123 -4.68 -6.29 17.45
C VAL A 123 -6.17 -6.32 17.75
N THR A 124 -6.98 -5.65 16.92
CA THR A 124 -8.44 -5.57 17.06
C THR A 124 -9.18 -6.34 15.96
N TYR A 125 -8.51 -6.58 14.83
CA TYR A 125 -8.98 -7.43 13.75
C TYR A 125 -7.79 -8.09 13.06
N ASP A 126 -7.94 -9.35 12.67
CA ASP A 126 -6.89 -10.16 12.05
C ASP A 126 -7.55 -11.29 11.24
N ALA A 127 -7.56 -11.17 9.92
CA ALA A 127 -8.24 -12.14 9.06
C ALA A 127 -7.66 -12.20 7.65
N TRP A 128 -7.84 -13.35 7.01
CA TRP A 128 -7.64 -13.49 5.58
C TRP A 128 -8.63 -12.61 4.82
N HIS A 129 -8.14 -12.00 3.77
CA HIS A 129 -8.89 -11.09 2.91
C HIS A 129 -8.55 -11.29 1.43
N TYR A 130 -9.38 -10.74 0.54
CA TYR A 130 -9.17 -10.83 -0.90
C TYR A 130 -9.47 -9.50 -1.57
N ILE A 131 -8.56 -9.03 -2.44
CA ILE A 131 -8.83 -7.96 -3.39
C ILE A 131 -8.73 -8.55 -4.79
N GLU A 132 -9.74 -8.38 -5.63
CA GLU A 132 -9.81 -8.95 -6.99
C GLU A 132 -9.45 -10.44 -7.04
N ARG A 133 -9.81 -11.18 -5.96
CA ARG A 133 -9.49 -12.61 -5.73
C ARG A 133 -8.01 -12.92 -5.55
N VAL A 134 -7.18 -11.93 -5.37
CA VAL A 134 -5.81 -12.09 -4.87
C VAL A 134 -5.86 -12.25 -3.36
N THR A 135 -5.34 -13.37 -2.88
CA THR A 135 -5.31 -13.68 -1.45
C THR A 135 -4.40 -12.72 -0.70
N GLY A 136 -4.86 -12.27 0.44
CA GLY A 136 -4.13 -11.37 1.32
C GLY A 136 -4.57 -11.49 2.77
N HIS A 137 -4.15 -10.53 3.58
CA HIS A 137 -4.42 -10.46 4.99
C HIS A 137 -4.79 -9.03 5.39
N GLU A 138 -5.80 -8.87 6.24
CA GLU A 138 -6.15 -7.59 6.84
C GLU A 138 -5.92 -7.59 8.34
N LEU A 139 -5.33 -6.49 8.83
CA LEU A 139 -5.15 -6.22 10.24
C LEU A 139 -5.76 -4.86 10.58
N GLN A 140 -6.38 -4.77 11.75
CA GLN A 140 -6.68 -3.50 12.39
C GLN A 140 -6.00 -3.47 13.76
N LEU A 141 -5.32 -2.36 14.03
CA LEU A 141 -4.47 -2.23 15.20
C LEU A 141 -4.81 -0.92 15.94
N THR A 142 -4.77 -0.98 17.28
CA THR A 142 -4.65 0.22 18.10
C THR A 142 -3.19 0.32 18.53
N ASN A 143 -2.53 1.41 18.18
CA ASN A 143 -1.14 1.67 18.51
C ASN A 143 -0.98 2.19 19.95
N SER A 144 0.26 2.25 20.46
CA SER A 144 0.57 2.72 21.80
C SER A 144 0.16 4.18 22.10
N ASP A 145 0.01 4.99 21.04
CA ASP A 145 -0.44 6.39 21.08
C ASP A 145 -1.96 6.53 20.83
N ASP A 146 -2.71 5.44 20.92
CA ASP A 146 -4.13 5.35 20.60
C ASP A 146 -4.50 5.65 19.14
N SER A 147 -3.54 5.85 18.24
CA SER A 147 -3.83 5.88 16.80
C SER A 147 -4.27 4.51 16.30
N ARG A 148 -4.97 4.47 15.19
CA ARG A 148 -5.49 3.22 14.63
C ARG A 148 -4.91 2.98 13.25
N SER A 149 -4.28 1.82 13.07
CA SER A 149 -3.75 1.38 11.78
C SER A 149 -4.68 0.35 11.14
N TYR A 150 -4.92 0.54 9.86
CA TYR A 150 -5.66 -0.36 8.98
C TYR A 150 -4.67 -0.85 7.92
N VAL A 151 -4.36 -2.14 7.96
CA VAL A 151 -3.29 -2.73 7.16
C VAL A 151 -3.87 -3.80 6.25
N GLY A 152 -3.56 -3.72 4.95
CA GLY A 152 -3.83 -4.75 3.96
C GLY A 152 -2.51 -5.29 3.40
N ILE A 153 -2.37 -6.60 3.29
CA ILE A 153 -1.14 -7.26 2.84
C ILE A 153 -1.51 -8.25 1.74
N TYR A 154 -0.90 -8.12 0.57
CA TYR A 154 -1.22 -8.95 -0.60
C TYR A 154 0.04 -9.37 -1.33
N LEU A 155 0.01 -10.55 -1.95
CA LEU A 155 1.08 -11.05 -2.80
C LEU A 155 0.55 -11.30 -4.22
N HIS A 156 1.08 -10.56 -5.19
CA HIS A 156 0.67 -10.67 -6.58
C HIS A 156 1.88 -10.61 -7.51
N GLU A 157 2.01 -11.58 -8.42
CA GLU A 157 3.12 -11.68 -9.38
C GLU A 157 4.51 -11.47 -8.73
N ASN A 158 4.78 -12.17 -7.63
CA ASN A 158 6.01 -12.06 -6.83
C ASN A 158 6.29 -10.64 -6.29
N ARG A 159 5.27 -9.81 -6.14
CA ARG A 159 5.35 -8.53 -5.42
C ARG A 159 4.49 -8.59 -4.18
N LEU A 160 5.10 -8.29 -3.05
CA LEU A 160 4.40 -8.10 -1.79
C LEU A 160 3.96 -6.63 -1.71
N TYR A 161 2.69 -6.41 -1.49
CA TYR A 161 2.09 -5.09 -1.26
C TYR A 161 1.63 -4.99 0.19
N VAL A 162 2.10 -3.98 0.90
CA VAL A 162 1.67 -3.68 2.26
C VAL A 162 1.09 -2.27 2.28
N LEU A 163 -0.22 -2.19 2.47
CA LEU A 163 -0.96 -0.96 2.62
C LEU A 163 -1.10 -0.65 4.11
N ASP A 164 -0.76 0.56 4.53
CA ASP A 164 -0.96 1.01 5.90
C ASP A 164 -1.63 2.39 5.88
N ALA A 165 -2.79 2.48 6.48
CA ALA A 165 -3.48 3.73 6.73
C ALA A 165 -3.63 3.93 8.23
N THR A 166 -2.90 4.89 8.79
CA THR A 166 -2.88 5.17 10.23
C THR A 166 -3.52 6.52 10.53
N ALA A 167 -4.64 6.51 11.24
CA ALA A 167 -5.40 7.68 11.66
C ALA A 167 -5.23 7.95 13.16
N ALA A 168 -5.18 9.22 13.54
CA ALA A 168 -5.21 9.60 14.95
C ALA A 168 -6.51 9.13 15.61
N ARG A 169 -6.51 9.01 16.96
CA ARG A 169 -7.61 8.45 17.77
C ARG A 169 -8.99 8.99 17.40
N ASN A 170 -9.12 10.28 17.13
CA ASN A 170 -10.40 10.97 16.91
C ASN A 170 -10.69 11.20 15.41
N GLU A 171 -9.86 10.70 14.49
CA GLU A 171 -10.10 10.78 13.06
C GLU A 171 -11.01 9.63 12.58
N ALA A 172 -11.69 9.84 11.46
CA ALA A 172 -12.47 8.78 10.84
C ALA A 172 -11.58 7.59 10.42
N PRO A 173 -12.10 6.34 10.49
CA PRO A 173 -11.38 5.18 10.00
C PRO A 173 -11.04 5.31 8.50
N PRO A 174 -9.77 5.20 8.09
CA PRO A 174 -9.34 5.38 6.69
C PRO A 174 -9.50 4.09 5.86
N ILE A 175 -10.60 3.36 6.04
CA ILE A 175 -10.81 2.03 5.44
C ILE A 175 -10.86 2.03 3.91
N ILE A 176 -11.27 3.14 3.28
CA ILE A 176 -11.38 3.23 1.82
C ILE A 176 -10.02 3.03 1.15
N PHE A 177 -8.94 3.51 1.74
CA PHE A 177 -7.60 3.41 1.16
C PHE A 177 -7.20 1.95 0.88
N GLN A 178 -7.35 1.06 1.86
CA GLN A 178 -6.98 -0.34 1.68
C GLN A 178 -8.02 -1.14 0.87
N GLN A 179 -9.31 -0.78 0.94
CA GLN A 179 -10.37 -1.51 0.25
C GLN A 179 -10.48 -1.18 -1.24
N SER A 180 -9.92 -0.05 -1.67
CA SER A 180 -9.96 0.40 -3.07
C SER A 180 -8.62 0.24 -3.78
N PHE A 181 -7.74 -0.61 -3.25
CA PHE A 181 -6.48 -0.98 -3.89
C PHE A 181 -6.75 -1.90 -5.08
N GLY A 182 -6.03 -1.67 -6.19
CA GLY A 182 -6.12 -2.47 -7.41
C GLY A 182 -4.76 -2.92 -7.91
N PHE A 183 -4.72 -4.07 -8.59
CA PHE A 183 -3.52 -4.57 -9.27
C PHE A 183 -3.57 -4.20 -10.75
N LEU A 184 -2.40 -3.96 -11.34
CA LEU A 184 -2.21 -3.75 -12.77
C LEU A 184 -1.42 -4.90 -13.37
N ASP A 185 -1.73 -5.25 -14.62
CA ASP A 185 -0.92 -6.15 -15.42
C ASP A 185 0.35 -5.45 -15.97
N ALA A 186 1.13 -6.17 -16.78
CA ALA A 186 2.35 -5.63 -17.37
C ALA A 186 2.08 -4.47 -18.35
N GLU A 187 0.90 -4.41 -18.92
CA GLU A 187 0.42 -3.37 -19.84
C GLU A 187 -0.20 -2.18 -19.11
N GLY A 188 -0.29 -2.22 -17.76
CA GLY A 188 -0.90 -1.18 -16.94
C GLY A 188 -2.43 -1.22 -16.93
N LYS A 189 -3.05 -2.35 -17.25
CA LYS A 189 -4.50 -2.50 -17.18
C LYS A 189 -4.93 -3.11 -15.84
N PRO A 190 -6.09 -2.71 -15.30
CA PRO A 190 -6.64 -3.30 -14.08
C PRO A 190 -6.83 -4.81 -14.21
N VAL A 191 -6.35 -5.55 -13.22
CA VAL A 191 -6.49 -7.00 -13.13
C VAL A 191 -7.77 -7.37 -12.41
N GLN A 192 -8.56 -8.25 -13.03
CA GLN A 192 -9.75 -8.86 -12.43
C GLN A 192 -9.78 -10.35 -12.73
N TYR A 193 -9.55 -11.18 -11.72
CA TYR A 193 -9.56 -12.64 -11.87
C TYR A 193 -10.97 -13.23 -11.78
N ARG A 194 -11.20 -14.32 -12.52
CA ARG A 194 -12.43 -15.14 -12.40
C ARG A 194 -12.34 -16.14 -11.26
N ASP A 195 -11.14 -16.67 -11.04
CA ASP A 195 -10.81 -17.65 -10.02
C ASP A 195 -9.82 -17.04 -9.03
N PHE A 196 -9.67 -17.67 -7.85
CA PHE A 196 -8.69 -17.21 -6.88
C PHE A 196 -7.26 -17.29 -7.45
N TYR A 197 -6.52 -16.21 -7.25
CA TYR A 197 -5.12 -16.13 -7.64
C TYR A 197 -4.24 -16.67 -6.50
N PHE A 198 -3.42 -17.65 -6.85
CA PHE A 198 -2.35 -18.15 -5.99
C PHE A 198 -1.02 -17.88 -6.68
N ASN A 199 -0.14 -17.13 -6.04
CA ASN A 199 1.15 -16.79 -6.60
C ASN A 199 1.92 -18.06 -7.02
N ARG A 200 2.53 -18.05 -8.23
CA ARG A 200 3.28 -19.17 -8.85
C ARG A 200 2.48 -20.38 -9.35
N LEU A 201 1.21 -20.40 -9.19
CA LEU A 201 0.37 -21.30 -9.97
C LEU A 201 0.11 -20.68 -11.35
N PRO A 202 -0.33 -21.47 -12.35
CA PRO A 202 -0.78 -20.88 -13.61
C PRO A 202 -1.77 -19.75 -13.32
N PRO A 203 -1.59 -18.58 -13.94
CA PRO A 203 -2.46 -17.46 -13.67
C PRO A 203 -3.91 -17.84 -13.98
N PRO A 204 -4.87 -17.48 -13.11
CA PRO A 204 -6.28 -17.70 -13.37
C PRO A 204 -6.74 -16.91 -14.60
N ARG A 205 -7.84 -17.35 -15.18
CA ARG A 205 -8.40 -16.64 -16.33
C ARG A 205 -8.86 -15.26 -15.92
N LEU A 206 -8.39 -14.25 -16.65
CA LEU A 206 -8.90 -12.90 -16.49
C LEU A 206 -10.38 -12.84 -16.88
N LYS A 207 -11.15 -12.03 -16.18
CA LYS A 207 -12.52 -11.70 -16.57
C LYS A 207 -12.45 -10.92 -17.88
N ARG A 208 -13.03 -11.45 -18.96
CA ARG A 208 -13.19 -10.69 -20.19
C ARG A 208 -14.32 -9.66 -20.00
N PRO A 209 -14.16 -8.44 -20.52
CA PRO A 209 -15.20 -7.43 -20.49
C PRO A 209 -16.48 -7.90 -21.17
#